data_7a943b64d217f315a41c3b0c4cf0613a
#
_entry.id   7a943b64d217f315a41c3b0c4cf0613a
#
_cell.length_a   1.000
_cell.length_b   1.000
_cell.length_c   1.000
_cell.angle_alpha   90.00
_cell.angle_beta   90.00
_cell.angle_gamma   90.00
#
_symmetry.space_group_name_H-M   'P 1'
#
loop_
_entity.id
_entity.type
_entity.pdbx_description
1 polymer ?
#
loop_
_entity_poly.entity_id
_entity_poly.type
_entity_poly.pdbx_seq_one_letter_code
_entity_poly.pdbx_strand_id
1 'polypeptide(L)'
;MRRIFRWRLDRHKKSGKPIVFIDESGFAHDMPRTHGYALKGKRCYGIHDWGAKGRTNAIGALVGKAFLTVALFSANINTDIFTQWVKQDLLPKLPPGCVIVMDNATFHKGKDMKKDIKNANHILKYLPPYSPDLNPIEKKWAQAKTVRKKHKNIELDTLFKITKL
;
A
#
# COMPACT_ATOMS: atom_id res chain seq x y z
N MET A 1 -1.32 -7.93 -22.37
CA MET A 1 -0.78 -6.84 -21.52
C MET A 1 0.05 -7.33 -20.34
N ARG A 2 -0.44 -8.23 -19.48
CA ARG A 2 0.26 -8.70 -18.25
C ARG A 2 1.63 -9.33 -18.52
N ARG A 3 1.75 -10.17 -19.56
CA ARG A 3 3.03 -10.81 -19.98
C ARG A 3 4.08 -9.77 -20.39
N ILE A 4 3.67 -8.76 -21.18
CA ILE A 4 4.55 -7.67 -21.62
C ILE A 4 5.01 -6.82 -20.41
N PHE A 5 4.10 -6.53 -19.46
CA PHE A 5 4.44 -5.80 -18.26
C PHE A 5 5.50 -6.54 -17.43
N ARG A 6 5.30 -7.85 -17.15
CA ARG A 6 6.29 -8.68 -16.43
C ARG A 6 7.64 -8.68 -17.14
N TRP A 7 7.67 -8.89 -18.43
CA TRP A 7 8.91 -8.87 -19.23
C TRP A 7 9.64 -7.52 -19.12
N ARG A 8 8.92 -6.40 -19.23
CA ARG A 8 9.52 -5.06 -19.07
C ARG A 8 10.06 -4.84 -17.67
N LEU A 9 9.32 -5.27 -16.64
CA LEU A 9 9.75 -5.15 -15.26
C LEU A 9 11.00 -5.99 -14.98
N ASP A 10 11.05 -7.21 -15.52
CA ASP A 10 12.21 -8.10 -15.40
C ASP A 10 13.47 -7.52 -16.10
N ARG A 11 13.30 -6.84 -17.22
CA ARG A 11 14.41 -6.09 -17.85
C ARG A 11 14.98 -5.04 -16.91
N HIS A 12 14.13 -4.27 -16.25
CA HIS A 12 14.59 -3.25 -15.28
C HIS A 12 15.31 -3.90 -14.09
N LYS A 13 14.76 -5.01 -13.56
CA LYS A 13 15.44 -5.77 -12.48
C LYS A 13 16.80 -6.28 -12.90
N LYS A 14 16.91 -6.88 -14.10
CA LYS A 14 18.19 -7.36 -14.65
C LYS A 14 19.22 -6.25 -14.87
N SER A 15 18.78 -5.01 -15.13
CA SER A 15 19.64 -3.84 -15.21
C SER A 15 19.97 -3.21 -13.85
N GLY A 16 19.68 -3.91 -12.74
CA GLY A 16 20.00 -3.46 -11.38
C GLY A 16 19.12 -2.33 -10.84
N LYS A 17 18.04 -1.96 -11.54
CA LYS A 17 17.17 -0.88 -11.07
C LYS A 17 16.27 -1.36 -9.93
N PRO A 18 16.23 -0.64 -8.79
CA PRO A 18 15.27 -0.92 -7.73
C PRO A 18 13.84 -0.74 -8.23
N ILE A 19 12.97 -1.68 -7.87
CA ILE A 19 11.54 -1.59 -8.18
C ILE A 19 10.79 -1.22 -6.91
N VAL A 20 10.01 -0.16 -6.99
CA VAL A 20 9.22 0.38 -5.89
C VAL A 20 7.75 0.24 -6.24
N PHE A 21 7.00 -0.49 -5.45
CA PHE A 21 5.56 -0.62 -5.62
C PHE A 21 4.84 0.31 -4.67
N ILE A 22 3.86 1.05 -5.19
CA ILE A 22 3.04 1.98 -4.42
C ILE A 22 1.60 1.54 -4.49
N ASP A 23 0.90 1.68 -3.37
CA ASP A 23 -0.52 1.38 -3.26
C ASP A 23 -1.13 2.03 -2.02
N GLU A 24 -2.46 2.10 -1.98
CA GLU A 24 -3.23 2.58 -0.85
C GLU A 24 -4.01 1.45 -0.21
N SER A 25 -4.22 1.60 1.10
CA SER A 25 -5.06 0.67 1.85
C SER A 25 -5.86 1.40 2.92
N GLY A 26 -7.13 1.04 3.05
CA GLY A 26 -7.98 1.53 4.14
C GLY A 26 -7.97 0.56 5.32
N PHE A 27 -7.87 1.15 6.51
CA PHE A 27 -7.95 0.46 7.79
C PHE A 27 -9.16 0.97 8.54
N ALA A 28 -10.24 0.19 8.59
CA ALA A 28 -11.42 0.52 9.38
C ALA A 28 -11.05 0.64 10.86
N HIS A 29 -11.70 1.53 11.59
CA HIS A 29 -11.42 1.70 13.03
C HIS A 29 -11.87 0.48 13.81
N ASP A 30 -13.01 -0.13 13.47
CA ASP A 30 -13.35 -1.48 13.93
C ASP A 30 -13.02 -2.51 12.85
N MET A 31 -12.26 -3.53 13.23
CA MET A 31 -11.94 -4.69 12.40
C MET A 31 -12.33 -5.97 13.14
N PRO A 32 -13.63 -6.29 13.22
CA PRO A 32 -14.10 -7.45 13.94
C PRO A 32 -13.54 -8.74 13.31
N ARG A 33 -13.37 -9.77 14.13
CA ARG A 33 -13.05 -11.09 13.63
C ARG A 33 -14.25 -11.61 12.84
N THR A 34 -14.03 -12.01 11.60
CA THR A 34 -15.07 -12.55 10.72
C THR A 34 -15.29 -14.06 10.90
N HIS A 35 -14.39 -14.71 11.63
CA HIS A 35 -14.44 -16.15 11.90
C HIS A 35 -14.08 -16.43 13.36
N GLY A 36 -14.69 -17.44 13.93
CA GLY A 36 -14.42 -17.93 15.28
C GLY A 36 -14.76 -19.41 15.39
N TYR A 37 -14.49 -19.98 16.55
CA TYR A 37 -14.79 -21.39 16.84
C TYR A 37 -15.87 -21.45 17.90
N ALA A 38 -16.83 -22.36 17.72
CA ALA A 38 -17.82 -22.74 18.70
C ALA A 38 -18.07 -24.23 18.65
N LEU A 39 -18.65 -24.80 19.69
CA LEU A 39 -19.08 -26.19 19.68
C LEU A 39 -20.09 -26.40 18.54
N LYS A 40 -20.06 -27.58 17.91
CA LYS A 40 -20.98 -27.93 16.84
C LYS A 40 -22.44 -27.70 17.27
N GLY A 41 -23.18 -26.94 16.45
CA GLY A 41 -24.57 -26.57 16.75
C GLY A 41 -24.74 -25.37 17.68
N LYS A 42 -23.65 -24.72 18.16
CA LYS A 42 -23.73 -23.49 18.95
C LYS A 42 -23.35 -22.27 18.11
N ARG A 43 -23.91 -21.09 18.45
CA ARG A 43 -23.55 -19.83 17.79
C ARG A 43 -22.14 -19.41 18.22
N CYS A 44 -21.37 -18.91 17.26
CA CYS A 44 -20.11 -18.26 17.53
C CYS A 44 -20.36 -16.74 17.67
N TYR A 45 -20.13 -16.20 18.86
CA TYR A 45 -20.29 -14.78 19.14
C TYR A 45 -18.96 -14.07 18.93
N GLY A 46 -19.03 -12.85 18.34
CA GLY A 46 -17.90 -11.95 18.18
C GLY A 46 -18.20 -10.59 18.81
N ILE A 47 -17.15 -9.89 19.22
CA ILE A 47 -17.26 -8.52 19.71
C ILE A 47 -17.17 -7.58 18.51
N HIS A 48 -18.15 -6.70 18.35
CA HIS A 48 -18.18 -5.63 17.37
C HIS A 48 -18.33 -4.31 18.10
N ASP A 49 -17.42 -3.36 17.82
CA ASP A 49 -17.56 -2.00 18.35
C ASP A 49 -18.40 -1.14 17.39
N TRP A 50 -19.68 -1.03 17.70
CA TRP A 50 -20.63 -0.23 16.93
C TRP A 50 -20.35 1.28 16.98
N GLY A 51 -19.54 1.74 17.96
CA GLY A 51 -19.13 3.13 18.12
C GLY A 51 -17.90 3.51 17.28
N ALA A 52 -17.06 2.55 16.90
CA ALA A 52 -15.85 2.78 16.14
C ALA A 52 -16.17 2.99 14.65
N LYS A 53 -16.68 4.17 14.33
CA LYS A 53 -16.95 4.59 12.94
C LYS A 53 -15.70 5.21 12.30
N GLY A 54 -15.57 5.03 10.97
CA GLY A 54 -14.51 5.64 10.18
C GLY A 54 -13.39 4.70 9.78
N ARG A 55 -12.43 5.25 9.07
CA ARG A 55 -11.25 4.52 8.58
C ARG A 55 -10.06 5.46 8.47
N THR A 56 -8.88 4.92 8.68
CA THR A 56 -7.61 5.58 8.35
C THR A 56 -7.14 5.04 7.00
N ASN A 57 -6.81 5.93 6.08
CA ASN A 57 -6.23 5.57 4.80
C ASN A 57 -4.70 5.59 4.93
N ALA A 58 -4.05 4.62 4.32
CA ALA A 58 -2.60 4.51 4.29
C ALA A 58 -2.11 4.55 2.85
N ILE A 59 -1.05 5.30 2.58
CA ILE A 59 -0.27 5.20 1.35
C ILE A 59 1.05 4.54 1.71
N GLY A 60 1.46 3.52 0.97
CA GLY A 60 2.73 2.84 1.20
C GLY A 60 3.57 2.67 -0.04
N ALA A 61 4.87 2.63 0.15
CA ALA A 61 5.85 2.26 -0.86
C ALA A 61 6.65 1.03 -0.40
N LEU A 62 6.69 0.00 -1.23
CA LEU A 62 7.38 -1.26 -0.97
C LEU A 62 8.63 -1.37 -1.86
N VAL A 63 9.78 -1.66 -1.25
CA VAL A 63 11.02 -2.01 -1.94
C VAL A 63 11.46 -3.41 -1.49
N GLY A 64 11.62 -4.32 -2.44
CA GLY A 64 11.95 -5.71 -2.10
C GLY A 64 10.84 -6.36 -1.27
N LYS A 65 11.11 -6.61 0.02
CA LYS A 65 10.17 -7.26 0.94
C LYS A 65 9.71 -6.37 2.11
N ALA A 66 10.15 -5.13 2.18
CA ALA A 66 9.85 -4.23 3.29
C ALA A 66 9.25 -2.92 2.80
N PHE A 67 8.40 -2.30 3.64
CA PHE A 67 7.96 -0.94 3.39
C PHE A 67 9.15 0.02 3.48
N LEU A 68 9.31 0.85 2.46
CA LEU A 68 10.22 2.00 2.46
C LEU A 68 9.62 3.13 3.30
N THR A 69 8.33 3.37 3.11
CA THR A 69 7.56 4.37 3.85
C THR A 69 6.08 4.00 3.87
N VAL A 70 5.39 4.40 4.95
CA VAL A 70 3.93 4.35 5.08
C VAL A 70 3.49 5.67 5.69
N ALA A 71 2.53 6.34 5.06
CA ALA A 71 1.89 7.54 5.57
C ALA A 71 0.40 7.29 5.85
N LEU A 72 -0.10 7.80 6.96
CA LEU A 72 -1.47 7.63 7.43
C LEU A 72 -2.26 8.93 7.28
N PHE A 73 -3.50 8.80 6.80
CA PHE A 73 -4.40 9.93 6.54
C PHE A 73 -5.78 9.65 7.12
N SER A 74 -6.33 10.62 7.86
CA SER A 74 -7.72 10.57 8.33
C SER A 74 -8.74 10.94 7.24
N ALA A 75 -8.29 11.63 6.20
CA ALA A 75 -9.09 12.05 5.06
C ALA A 75 -9.00 11.08 3.87
N ASN A 76 -9.90 11.22 2.91
CA ASN A 76 -9.78 10.51 1.64
C ASN A 76 -8.59 11.03 0.84
N ILE A 77 -7.85 10.10 0.24
CA ILE A 77 -6.70 10.41 -0.61
C ILE A 77 -7.22 10.90 -1.96
N ASN A 78 -6.82 12.10 -2.34
CA ASN A 78 -7.06 12.71 -3.65
C ASN A 78 -5.74 12.93 -4.40
N THR A 79 -5.81 13.49 -5.61
CA THR A 79 -4.64 13.76 -6.45
C THR A 79 -3.63 14.68 -5.77
N ASP A 80 -4.10 15.70 -5.05
CA ASP A 80 -3.22 16.70 -4.41
C ASP A 80 -2.47 16.09 -3.23
N ILE A 81 -3.18 15.39 -2.34
CA ILE A 81 -2.58 14.68 -1.20
C ILE A 81 -1.55 13.66 -1.70
N PHE A 82 -1.91 12.87 -2.72
CA PHE A 82 -1.00 11.88 -3.29
C PHE A 82 0.24 12.53 -3.92
N THR A 83 0.08 13.62 -4.67
CA THR A 83 1.19 14.37 -5.28
C THR A 83 2.12 14.95 -4.22
N GLN A 84 1.57 15.55 -3.16
CA GLN A 84 2.37 16.08 -2.06
C GLN A 84 3.12 14.98 -1.31
N TRP A 85 2.47 13.85 -1.05
CA TRP A 85 3.14 12.70 -0.45
C TRP A 85 4.30 12.17 -1.31
N VAL A 86 4.09 12.05 -2.62
CA VAL A 86 5.17 11.64 -3.54
C VAL A 86 6.35 12.61 -3.45
N LYS A 87 6.09 13.92 -3.47
CA LYS A 87 7.11 14.96 -3.47
C LYS A 87 7.87 15.06 -2.14
N GLN A 88 7.14 15.04 -1.02
CA GLN A 88 7.69 15.35 0.30
C GLN A 88 8.19 14.12 1.07
N ASP A 89 7.57 12.96 0.86
CA ASP A 89 7.89 11.75 1.62
C ASP A 89 8.55 10.66 0.78
N LEU A 90 8.02 10.37 -0.41
CA LEU A 90 8.52 9.28 -1.23
C LEU A 90 9.86 9.60 -1.91
N LEU A 91 9.89 10.65 -2.74
CA LEU A 91 11.06 10.97 -3.57
C LEU A 91 12.36 11.14 -2.76
N PRO A 92 12.36 11.79 -1.59
CA PRO A 92 13.57 11.92 -0.77
C PRO A 92 14.14 10.60 -0.23
N LYS A 93 13.28 9.57 -0.12
CA LYS A 93 13.65 8.25 0.42
C LYS A 93 14.02 7.23 -0.65
N LEU A 94 13.73 7.53 -1.92
CA LEU A 94 13.97 6.58 -3.01
C LEU A 94 15.45 6.41 -3.30
N PRO A 95 15.92 5.16 -3.54
CA PRO A 95 17.21 4.93 -4.16
C PRO A 95 17.26 5.56 -5.56
N PRO A 96 18.43 6.01 -6.06
CA PRO A 96 18.52 6.64 -7.36
C PRO A 96 18.10 5.68 -8.50
N GLY A 97 17.46 6.24 -9.53
CA GLY A 97 17.13 5.52 -10.76
C GLY A 97 16.09 4.40 -10.62
N CYS A 98 15.19 4.50 -9.64
CA CYS A 98 14.13 3.51 -9.40
C CYS A 98 13.13 3.41 -10.55
N VAL A 99 12.46 2.27 -10.61
CA VAL A 99 11.21 2.08 -11.34
C VAL A 99 10.06 2.08 -10.34
N ILE A 100 9.23 3.10 -10.39
CA ILE A 100 8.04 3.25 -9.56
C ILE A 100 6.86 2.59 -10.27
N VAL A 101 6.20 1.68 -9.59
CA VAL A 101 5.04 0.94 -10.09
C VAL A 101 3.84 1.25 -9.20
N MET A 102 2.74 1.70 -9.80
CA MET A 102 1.47 1.96 -9.11
C MET A 102 0.31 1.49 -9.96
N ASP A 103 -0.87 1.42 -9.40
CA ASP A 103 -2.07 1.08 -10.13
C ASP A 103 -2.48 2.21 -11.10
N ASN A 104 -3.55 1.99 -11.83
CA ASN A 104 -4.02 2.90 -12.87
C ASN A 104 -5.18 3.81 -12.38
N ALA A 105 -5.27 4.07 -11.07
CA ALA A 105 -6.28 4.96 -10.51
C ALA A 105 -6.17 6.39 -11.11
N THR A 106 -7.31 7.08 -11.16
CA THR A 106 -7.38 8.41 -11.79
C THR A 106 -6.51 9.43 -11.07
N PHE A 107 -6.47 9.39 -9.74
CA PHE A 107 -5.67 10.31 -8.93
C PHE A 107 -4.16 10.05 -9.01
N HIS A 108 -3.72 8.89 -9.52
CA HIS A 108 -2.32 8.60 -9.85
C HIS A 108 -1.86 9.21 -11.19
N LYS A 109 -2.72 9.95 -11.89
CA LYS A 109 -2.41 10.50 -13.22
C LYS A 109 -2.06 11.98 -13.22
N GLY A 110 -1.86 12.57 -12.05
CA GLY A 110 -1.49 13.98 -11.89
C GLY A 110 -0.27 14.34 -12.74
N LYS A 111 -0.38 15.47 -13.48
CA LYS A 111 0.71 15.93 -14.36
C LYS A 111 1.94 16.33 -13.55
N ASP A 112 1.74 17.00 -12.43
CA ASP A 112 2.82 17.47 -11.55
C ASP A 112 3.58 16.31 -10.91
N MET A 113 2.87 15.32 -10.37
CA MET A 113 3.47 14.10 -9.85
C MET A 113 4.35 13.40 -10.89
N LYS A 114 3.87 13.26 -12.13
CA LYS A 114 4.66 12.65 -13.22
C LYS A 114 5.91 13.44 -13.55
N LYS A 115 5.80 14.79 -13.55
CA LYS A 115 6.91 15.69 -13.79
C LYS A 115 7.95 15.57 -12.68
N ASP A 116 7.53 15.56 -11.41
CA ASP A 116 8.42 15.43 -10.26
C ASP A 116 9.17 14.10 -10.26
N ILE A 117 8.48 12.98 -10.52
CA ILE A 117 9.10 11.66 -10.66
C ILE A 117 10.15 11.63 -11.79
N LYS A 118 9.83 12.23 -12.94
CA LYS A 118 10.75 12.31 -14.08
C LYS A 118 11.96 13.19 -13.77
N ASN A 119 11.75 14.35 -13.14
CA ASN A 119 12.81 15.27 -12.76
C ASN A 119 13.78 14.66 -11.74
N ALA A 120 13.28 13.77 -10.88
CA ALA A 120 14.08 12.98 -9.95
C ALA A 120 14.77 11.77 -10.60
N ASN A 121 14.76 11.66 -11.93
CA ASN A 121 15.36 10.56 -12.72
C ASN A 121 14.82 9.16 -12.40
N HIS A 122 13.53 9.08 -12.03
CA HIS A 122 12.83 7.80 -11.83
C HIS A 122 11.94 7.46 -13.02
N ILE A 123 11.65 6.17 -13.17
CA ILE A 123 10.79 5.66 -14.24
C ILE A 123 9.43 5.30 -13.65
N LEU A 124 8.36 5.92 -14.15
CA LEU A 124 7.00 5.58 -13.75
C LEU A 124 6.42 4.50 -14.67
N LYS A 125 5.80 3.48 -14.08
CA LYS A 125 5.05 2.42 -14.75
C LYS A 125 3.72 2.21 -14.05
N TYR A 126 2.68 1.97 -14.86
CA TYR A 126 1.36 1.61 -14.33
C TYR A 126 1.13 0.12 -14.49
N LEU A 127 0.50 -0.49 -13.50
CA LEU A 127 0.03 -1.86 -13.56
C LEU A 127 -0.99 -2.04 -14.70
N PRO A 128 -1.03 -3.19 -15.34
CA PRO A 128 -2.12 -3.51 -16.24
C PRO A 128 -3.47 -3.46 -15.49
N PRO A 129 -4.57 -3.11 -16.16
CA PRO A 129 -5.89 -3.13 -15.55
C PRO A 129 -6.18 -4.48 -14.87
N TYR A 130 -6.90 -4.46 -13.75
CA TYR A 130 -7.33 -5.64 -12.99
C TYR A 130 -6.21 -6.64 -12.66
N SER A 131 -5.04 -6.13 -12.23
CA SER A 131 -3.87 -6.97 -11.96
C SER A 131 -3.28 -6.75 -10.55
N PRO A 132 -4.07 -6.86 -9.47
CA PRO A 132 -3.58 -6.68 -8.10
C PRO A 132 -2.54 -7.75 -7.70
N ASP A 133 -2.64 -8.94 -8.31
CA ASP A 133 -1.67 -10.03 -8.12
C ASP A 133 -0.25 -9.68 -8.61
N LEU A 134 -0.10 -8.67 -9.46
CA LEU A 134 1.19 -8.12 -9.88
C LEU A 134 1.73 -7.05 -8.94
N ASN A 135 0.97 -6.67 -7.92
CA ASN A 135 1.36 -5.70 -6.90
C ASN A 135 1.71 -6.40 -5.58
N PRO A 136 2.99 -6.65 -5.27
CA PRO A 136 3.37 -7.38 -4.07
C PRO A 136 3.02 -6.66 -2.76
N ILE A 137 2.78 -5.34 -2.80
CA ILE A 137 2.40 -4.55 -1.63
C ILE A 137 1.03 -4.97 -1.06
N GLU A 138 0.14 -5.50 -1.89
CA GLU A 138 -1.17 -6.04 -1.48
C GLU A 138 -1.03 -7.15 -0.42
N LYS A 139 -0.02 -8.01 -0.57
CA LYS A 139 0.29 -9.05 0.42
C LYS A 139 0.73 -8.43 1.75
N LYS A 140 1.45 -7.33 1.71
CA LYS A 140 1.88 -6.60 2.90
C LYS A 140 0.71 -5.94 3.61
N TRP A 141 -0.22 -5.34 2.86
CA TRP A 141 -1.46 -4.83 3.43
C TRP A 141 -2.28 -5.93 4.11
N ALA A 142 -2.39 -7.10 3.47
CA ALA A 142 -3.08 -8.25 4.07
C ALA A 142 -2.40 -8.71 5.37
N GLN A 143 -1.07 -8.75 5.42
CA GLN A 143 -0.31 -9.05 6.64
C GLN A 143 -0.60 -8.01 7.74
N ALA A 144 -0.50 -6.72 7.43
CA ALA A 144 -0.78 -5.64 8.37
C ALA A 144 -2.20 -5.73 8.94
N LYS A 145 -3.21 -5.96 8.09
CA LYS A 145 -4.60 -6.17 8.50
C LYS A 145 -4.76 -7.40 9.41
N THR A 146 -4.04 -8.47 9.13
CA THR A 146 -4.06 -9.69 9.95
C THR A 146 -3.47 -9.45 11.33
N VAL A 147 -2.32 -8.78 11.41
CA VAL A 147 -1.69 -8.43 12.70
C VAL A 147 -2.61 -7.51 13.50
N ARG A 148 -3.20 -6.50 12.89
CA ARG A 148 -4.14 -5.59 13.56
C ARG A 148 -5.37 -6.31 14.10
N LYS A 149 -5.94 -7.27 13.35
CA LYS A 149 -7.07 -8.09 13.83
C LYS A 149 -6.72 -8.93 15.06
N LYS A 150 -5.46 -9.37 15.17
CA LYS A 150 -4.97 -10.12 16.35
C LYS A 150 -4.77 -9.20 17.56
N HIS A 151 -4.29 -7.99 17.33
CA HIS A 151 -3.94 -7.00 18.34
C HIS A 151 -4.83 -5.77 18.23
N LYS A 152 -6.09 -5.90 18.71
CA LYS A 152 -7.15 -4.88 18.55
C LYS A 152 -6.77 -3.46 18.99
N ASN A 153 -5.90 -3.34 19.99
CA ASN A 153 -5.51 -2.06 20.60
C ASN A 153 -4.21 -1.47 20.03
N ILE A 154 -3.63 -2.08 18.97
CA ILE A 154 -2.41 -1.55 18.37
C ILE A 154 -2.75 -0.35 17.48
N GLU A 155 -2.12 0.78 17.73
CA GLU A 155 -2.19 1.94 16.87
C GLU A 155 -1.49 1.66 15.54
N LEU A 156 -1.99 2.23 14.44
CA LEU A 156 -1.45 1.99 13.10
C LEU A 156 0.01 2.43 12.98
N ASP A 157 0.37 3.57 13.57
CA ASP A 157 1.77 4.02 13.60
C ASP A 157 2.71 3.01 14.25
N THR A 158 2.27 2.47 15.39
CA THR A 158 3.01 1.43 16.10
C THR A 158 3.08 0.13 15.30
N LEU A 159 1.98 -0.25 14.65
CA LEU A 159 1.92 -1.43 13.80
C LEU A 159 3.00 -1.40 12.72
N PHE A 160 3.12 -0.29 11.98
CA PHE A 160 4.09 -0.17 10.88
C PHE A 160 5.54 0.02 11.35
N LYS A 161 5.76 0.56 12.56
CA LYS A 161 7.10 0.70 13.16
C LYS A 161 7.65 -0.62 13.70
N ILE A 162 6.81 -1.41 14.38
CA ILE A 162 7.25 -2.65 15.06
C ILE A 162 7.34 -3.82 14.10
N THR A 163 6.44 -3.93 13.15
CA THR A 163 6.27 -5.15 12.36
C THR A 163 7.28 -5.33 11.25
N LYS A 164 8.21 -4.40 11.00
CA LYS A 164 9.18 -4.47 9.87
C LYS A 164 8.55 -5.09 8.60
N LEU A 165 7.26 -4.80 8.40
CA LEU A 165 6.47 -5.31 7.29
C LEU A 165 7.06 -4.86 5.96
#